data_e4d85c76363a307c672486e3a9d99cb8
#
_entry.id   e4d85c76363a307c672486e3a9d99cb8
#
_cell.length_a   1.000
_cell.length_b   1.000
_cell.length_c   1.000
_cell.angle_alpha   90.00
_cell.angle_beta   90.00
_cell.angle_gamma   90.00
#
_symmetry.space_group_name_H-M   'P 1'
#
loop_
_entity.id
_entity.type
_entity.pdbx_description
1 polymer ?
#
loop_
_entity_poly.entity_id
_entity_poly.type
_entity_poly.pdbx_seq_one_letter_code
_entity_poly.pdbx_strand_id
1 'polypeptide(L)'
;GSRGYNEYDDKRTALYLLNNILGGPGMNSRLNVSLRERRGLVYNVESNLTSYTDTGTFCIYFGCDPADLDYCTRLVYKELKRLRDARMTSSQLAAAKKQLIGQIGVASDNNENNALGMGKTFLHYNKCETSEAVFHRIEQLTSEVLLEVANEMFAEDYLSTLIYR
;
A
#
# COMPACT_ATOMS: atom_id res chain seq x y z
N GLY A 1 -2.15 9.35 -8.23
CA GLY A 1 -1.78 7.97 -8.52
C GLY A 1 -0.68 7.85 -9.54
N SER A 2 -0.18 6.64 -9.68
CA SER A 2 0.89 6.27 -10.63
C SER A 2 0.65 4.87 -11.19
N ARG A 3 1.43 4.47 -12.21
CA ARG A 3 1.53 3.06 -12.58
C ARG A 3 2.14 2.27 -11.41
N GLY A 4 1.61 1.07 -11.18
CA GLY A 4 2.13 0.11 -10.24
C GLY A 4 2.81 -1.07 -10.93
N TYR A 5 3.31 -2.01 -10.15
CA TYR A 5 3.87 -3.25 -10.65
C TYR A 5 2.77 -4.22 -11.11
N ASN A 6 3.07 -5.00 -12.15
CA ASN A 6 2.21 -6.08 -12.60
C ASN A 6 2.20 -7.27 -11.62
N GLU A 7 1.37 -8.28 -11.90
CA GLU A 7 1.21 -9.45 -11.01
C GLU A 7 2.47 -10.31 -10.86
N TYR A 8 3.39 -10.24 -11.81
CA TYR A 8 4.59 -11.10 -11.87
C TYR A 8 5.86 -10.41 -11.36
N ASP A 9 5.76 -9.14 -11.00
CA ASP A 9 6.92 -8.35 -10.56
C ASP A 9 7.31 -8.72 -9.12
N ASP A 10 8.59 -9.00 -8.91
CA ASP A 10 9.13 -9.37 -7.60
C ASP A 10 9.00 -8.23 -6.56
N LYS A 11 9.02 -6.98 -7.00
CA LYS A 11 8.87 -5.78 -6.15
C LYS A 11 7.42 -5.54 -5.69
N ARG A 12 6.45 -6.25 -6.27
CA ARG A 12 5.03 -6.08 -5.94
C ARG A 12 4.74 -6.26 -4.45
N THR A 13 5.35 -7.27 -3.80
CA THR A 13 5.15 -7.52 -2.36
C THR A 13 5.65 -6.35 -1.51
N ALA A 14 6.77 -5.73 -1.89
CA ALA A 14 7.29 -4.54 -1.21
C ALA A 14 6.36 -3.34 -1.38
N LEU A 15 5.84 -3.12 -2.58
CA LEU A 15 4.85 -2.05 -2.83
C LEU A 15 3.55 -2.30 -2.05
N TYR A 16 3.12 -3.56 -1.91
CA TYR A 16 1.95 -3.91 -1.11
C TYR A 16 2.15 -3.56 0.37
N LEU A 17 3.33 -3.84 0.93
CA LEU A 17 3.66 -3.43 2.30
C LEU A 17 3.72 -1.90 2.45
N LEU A 18 4.33 -1.20 1.49
CA LEU A 18 4.35 0.27 1.49
C LEU A 18 2.94 0.87 1.41
N ASN A 19 2.08 0.33 0.56
CA ASN A 19 0.68 0.72 0.46
C ASN A 19 -0.05 0.53 1.79
N ASN A 20 0.14 -0.60 2.46
CA ASN A 20 -0.45 -0.87 3.78
C ASN A 20 0.02 0.12 4.85
N ILE A 21 1.31 0.45 4.87
CA ILE A 21 1.87 1.46 5.77
C ILE A 21 1.31 2.85 5.50
N LEU A 22 1.15 3.20 4.23
CA LEU A 22 0.76 4.55 3.79
C LEU A 22 -0.72 4.83 4.04
N GLY A 23 -1.61 4.00 3.50
CA GLY A 23 -3.05 4.23 3.55
C GLY A 23 -3.86 2.94 3.56
N GLY A 24 -3.29 1.85 4.11
CA GLY A 24 -4.02 0.60 4.35
C GLY A 24 -5.16 0.74 5.37
N PRO A 25 -5.92 -0.34 5.60
CA PRO A 25 -7.17 -0.29 6.37
C PRO A 25 -6.98 0.00 7.87
N GLY A 26 -5.75 -0.01 8.37
CA GLY A 26 -5.47 0.30 9.77
C GLY A 26 -5.59 1.80 10.08
N MET A 27 -6.21 2.15 11.21
CA MET A 27 -6.29 3.55 11.69
C MET A 27 -4.92 4.17 11.95
N ASN A 28 -3.89 3.37 12.11
CA ASN A 28 -2.49 3.77 12.30
C ASN A 28 -1.74 4.00 10.97
N SER A 29 -2.38 3.83 9.82
CA SER A 29 -1.75 4.16 8.54
C SER A 29 -1.36 5.65 8.47
N ARG A 30 -0.24 5.95 7.80
CA ARG A 30 0.37 7.29 7.85
C ARG A 30 -0.57 8.39 7.36
N LEU A 31 -1.31 8.14 6.29
CA LEU A 31 -2.27 9.11 5.76
C LEU A 31 -3.43 9.30 6.70
N ASN A 32 -3.98 8.22 7.26
CA ASN A 32 -5.08 8.32 8.21
C ASN A 32 -4.66 9.14 9.45
N VAL A 33 -3.50 8.83 10.03
CA VAL A 33 -2.97 9.60 11.17
C VAL A 33 -2.69 11.05 10.79
N SER A 34 -2.12 11.31 9.61
CA SER A 34 -1.70 12.65 9.20
C SER A 34 -2.86 13.56 8.84
N LEU A 35 -3.85 13.07 8.08
CA LEU A 35 -4.95 13.88 7.55
C LEU A 35 -6.21 13.81 8.42
N ARG A 36 -6.54 12.63 8.93
CA ARG A 36 -7.79 12.41 9.67
C ARG A 36 -7.59 12.56 11.17
N GLU A 37 -6.80 11.69 11.81
CA GLU A 37 -6.74 11.61 13.27
C GLU A 37 -6.16 12.87 13.91
N ARG A 38 -5.11 13.42 13.35
CA ARG A 38 -4.45 14.61 13.91
C ARG A 38 -5.09 15.93 13.52
N ARG A 39 -5.83 15.99 12.42
CA ARG A 39 -6.28 17.26 11.82
C ARG A 39 -7.75 17.32 11.46
N GLY A 40 -8.43 16.19 11.35
CA GLY A 40 -9.84 16.13 10.97
C GLY A 40 -10.16 16.71 9.59
N LEU A 41 -9.19 16.70 8.65
CA LEU A 41 -9.31 17.35 7.34
C LEU A 41 -10.07 16.51 6.32
N VAL A 42 -10.16 15.20 6.54
CA VAL A 42 -10.73 14.26 5.56
C VAL A 42 -11.72 13.32 6.23
N TYR A 43 -12.77 12.98 5.52
CA TYR A 43 -13.74 11.95 5.95
C TYR A 43 -13.19 10.55 5.73
N ASN A 44 -12.57 10.34 4.58
CA ASN A 44 -11.93 9.10 4.19
C ASN A 44 -10.59 9.39 3.52
N VAL A 45 -9.61 8.54 3.78
CA VAL A 45 -8.33 8.53 3.08
C VAL A 45 -7.82 7.11 3.02
N GLU A 46 -7.47 6.68 1.83
CA GLU A 46 -6.97 5.33 1.57
C GLU A 46 -5.95 5.34 0.44
N SER A 47 -5.11 4.33 0.42
CA SER A 47 -4.28 4.02 -0.74
C SER A 47 -4.57 2.60 -1.22
N ASN A 48 -4.70 2.46 -2.52
CA ASN A 48 -5.07 1.23 -3.18
C ASN A 48 -4.02 0.83 -4.21
N LEU A 49 -3.75 -0.47 -4.27
CA LEU A 49 -2.88 -1.09 -5.25
C LEU A 49 -3.67 -2.16 -5.99
N THR A 50 -3.69 -2.06 -7.31
CA THR A 50 -4.25 -3.09 -8.18
C THR A 50 -3.17 -3.53 -9.16
N SER A 51 -2.90 -4.83 -9.22
CA SER A 51 -1.99 -5.42 -10.19
C SER A 51 -2.79 -6.19 -11.24
N TYR A 52 -2.38 -6.05 -12.48
CA TYR A 52 -2.86 -6.77 -13.66
C TYR A 52 -1.72 -7.60 -14.23
N THR A 53 -2.01 -8.44 -15.22
CA THR A 53 -1.00 -9.29 -15.84
C THR A 53 0.10 -8.53 -16.59
N ASP A 54 -0.20 -7.35 -17.10
CA ASP A 54 0.67 -6.51 -17.93
C ASP A 54 1.07 -5.18 -17.28
N THR A 55 0.35 -4.75 -16.24
CA THR A 55 0.56 -3.45 -15.58
C THR A 55 0.05 -3.48 -14.14
N GLY A 56 0.12 -2.35 -13.47
CA GLY A 56 -0.53 -2.11 -12.18
C GLY A 56 -0.93 -0.65 -12.03
N THR A 57 -1.72 -0.37 -11.01
CA THR A 57 -2.08 0.99 -10.60
C THR A 57 -1.89 1.15 -9.10
N PHE A 58 -1.31 2.26 -8.72
CA PHE A 58 -1.26 2.74 -7.35
C PHE A 58 -2.05 4.05 -7.27
N CYS A 59 -2.97 4.15 -6.30
CA CYS A 59 -3.83 5.32 -6.15
C CYS A 59 -3.97 5.69 -4.68
N ILE A 60 -3.92 6.99 -4.39
CA ILE A 60 -4.33 7.56 -3.11
C ILE A 60 -5.61 8.33 -3.36
N TYR A 61 -6.64 8.03 -2.58
CA TYR A 61 -7.91 8.71 -2.60
C TYR A 61 -8.20 9.38 -1.25
N PHE A 62 -8.69 10.60 -1.28
CA PHE A 62 -9.23 11.26 -0.10
C PHE A 62 -10.35 12.25 -0.49
N GLY A 63 -11.28 12.46 0.44
CA GLY A 63 -12.33 13.47 0.34
C GLY A 63 -12.16 14.53 1.42
N CYS A 64 -12.10 15.80 1.03
CA CYS A 64 -11.95 16.95 1.92
C CYS A 64 -12.81 18.13 1.46
N ASP A 65 -12.93 19.14 2.29
CA ASP A 65 -13.51 20.40 1.88
C ASP A 65 -12.65 21.08 0.80
N PRO A 66 -13.26 21.77 -0.18
CA PRO A 66 -12.51 22.47 -1.23
C PRO A 66 -11.44 23.44 -0.70
N ALA A 67 -11.69 24.08 0.44
CA ALA A 67 -10.75 25.00 1.08
C ALA A 67 -9.47 24.32 1.58
N ASP A 68 -9.56 23.02 1.92
CA ASP A 68 -8.46 22.25 2.49
C ASP A 68 -7.68 21.42 1.46
N LEU A 69 -8.12 21.42 0.20
CA LEU A 69 -7.57 20.57 -0.87
C LEU A 69 -6.05 20.70 -1.01
N ASP A 70 -5.56 21.93 -1.13
CA ASP A 70 -4.12 22.18 -1.32
C ASP A 70 -3.31 21.75 -0.08
N TYR A 71 -3.88 21.93 1.09
CA TYR A 71 -3.22 21.53 2.33
C TYR A 71 -3.16 19.99 2.46
N CYS A 72 -4.28 19.31 2.20
CA CYS A 72 -4.33 17.85 2.18
C CYS A 72 -3.34 17.27 1.15
N THR A 73 -3.30 17.83 -0.04
CA THR A 73 -2.38 17.41 -1.09
C THR A 73 -0.92 17.54 -0.63
N ARG A 74 -0.53 18.67 -0.04
CA ARG A 74 0.82 18.83 0.53
C ARG A 74 1.13 17.82 1.63
N LEU A 75 0.17 17.45 2.46
CA LEU A 75 0.35 16.43 3.49
C LEU A 75 0.57 15.04 2.88
N VAL A 76 -0.16 14.69 1.84
CA VAL A 76 0.05 13.44 1.09
C VAL A 76 1.46 13.38 0.54
N TYR A 77 1.91 14.40 -0.20
CA TYR A 77 3.28 14.47 -0.73
C TYR A 77 4.34 14.41 0.36
N LYS A 78 4.08 15.02 1.51
CA LYS A 78 4.97 14.95 2.67
C LYS A 78 5.13 13.52 3.20
N GLU A 79 4.05 12.74 3.27
CA GLU A 79 4.15 11.34 3.73
C GLU A 79 4.85 10.45 2.68
N LEU A 80 4.59 10.68 1.38
CA LEU A 80 5.32 10.01 0.30
C LEU A 80 6.82 10.32 0.35
N LYS A 81 7.17 11.60 0.51
CA LYS A 81 8.57 12.04 0.65
C LYS A 81 9.26 11.38 1.85
N ARG A 82 8.60 11.26 2.99
CA ARG A 82 9.16 10.58 4.17
C ARG A 82 9.49 9.11 3.93
N LEU A 83 8.71 8.42 3.07
CA LEU A 83 9.01 7.03 2.69
C LEU A 83 10.20 6.93 1.74
N ARG A 84 10.44 7.96 0.92
CA ARG A 84 11.57 8.02 -0.02
C ARG A 84 12.88 8.47 0.61
N ASP A 85 12.81 9.36 1.61
CA ASP A 85 14.02 10.03 2.15
C ASP A 85 14.74 9.18 3.21
N ALA A 86 14.02 8.29 3.89
CA ALA A 86 14.60 7.57 5.02
C ALA A 86 14.20 6.10 5.07
N ARG A 87 15.19 5.25 5.33
CA ARG A 87 14.95 3.84 5.61
C ARG A 87 14.13 3.68 6.88
N MET A 88 13.24 2.70 6.86
CA MET A 88 12.55 2.29 8.08
C MET A 88 13.53 1.66 9.05
N THR A 89 13.37 1.96 10.33
CA THR A 89 14.12 1.25 11.38
C THR A 89 13.67 -0.22 11.44
N SER A 90 14.53 -1.08 11.98
CA SER A 90 14.21 -2.51 12.14
C SER A 90 12.91 -2.73 12.92
N SER A 91 12.67 -1.91 13.95
CA SER A 91 11.44 -1.98 14.75
C SER A 91 10.20 -1.56 13.93
N GLN A 92 10.29 -0.49 13.15
CA GLN A 92 9.19 -0.05 12.27
C GLN A 92 8.86 -1.09 11.20
N LEU A 93 9.88 -1.67 10.57
CA LEU A 93 9.72 -2.71 9.56
C LEU A 93 9.09 -3.96 10.17
N ALA A 94 9.58 -4.42 11.31
CA ALA A 94 9.02 -5.59 12.00
C ALA A 94 7.54 -5.39 12.39
N ALA A 95 7.18 -4.21 12.90
CA ALA A 95 5.80 -3.87 13.22
C ALA A 95 4.90 -3.85 11.99
N ALA A 96 5.37 -3.26 10.87
CA ALA A 96 4.61 -3.21 9.61
C ALA A 96 4.38 -4.62 9.02
N LYS A 97 5.41 -5.47 9.00
CA LYS A 97 5.29 -6.86 8.57
C LYS A 97 4.29 -7.64 9.42
N LYS A 98 4.42 -7.55 10.74
CA LYS A 98 3.51 -8.23 11.67
C LYS A 98 2.06 -7.78 11.47
N GLN A 99 1.84 -6.49 11.28
CA GLN A 99 0.51 -5.95 10.99
C GLN A 99 -0.07 -6.53 9.70
N LEU A 100 0.70 -6.50 8.60
CA LEU A 100 0.26 -7.02 7.32
C LEU A 100 -0.04 -8.52 7.36
N ILE A 101 0.85 -9.32 7.95
CA ILE A 101 0.66 -10.77 8.15
C ILE A 101 -0.61 -11.03 8.97
N GLY A 102 -0.83 -10.29 10.05
CA GLY A 102 -2.03 -10.43 10.86
C GLY A 102 -3.32 -10.09 10.10
N GLN A 103 -3.31 -9.05 9.27
CA GLN A 103 -4.45 -8.69 8.42
C GLN A 103 -4.76 -9.77 7.37
N ILE A 104 -3.73 -10.34 6.73
CA ILE A 104 -3.90 -11.44 5.77
C ILE A 104 -4.42 -12.68 6.50
N GLY A 105 -3.91 -13.01 7.69
CA GLY A 105 -4.38 -14.12 8.50
C GLY A 105 -5.86 -14.02 8.82
N VAL A 106 -6.32 -12.86 9.32
CA VAL A 106 -7.74 -12.61 9.59
C VAL A 106 -8.60 -12.69 8.33
N ALA A 107 -8.12 -12.16 7.21
CA ALA A 107 -8.84 -12.26 5.93
C ALA A 107 -8.95 -13.70 5.43
N SER A 108 -7.97 -14.55 5.72
CA SER A 108 -7.96 -15.97 5.34
C SER A 108 -8.95 -16.84 6.13
N ASP A 109 -9.49 -16.36 7.25
CA ASP A 109 -10.53 -17.05 8.01
C ASP A 109 -11.90 -17.06 7.26
N ASN A 110 -12.06 -16.19 6.26
CA ASN A 110 -13.24 -16.20 5.39
C ASN A 110 -13.07 -17.21 4.26
N ASN A 111 -13.70 -18.36 4.39
CA ASN A 111 -13.59 -19.48 3.45
C ASN A 111 -14.02 -19.12 2.02
N GLU A 112 -15.04 -18.28 1.84
CA GLU A 112 -15.51 -17.84 0.52
C GLU A 112 -14.47 -17.01 -0.19
N ASN A 113 -13.94 -15.97 0.47
CA ASN A 113 -12.88 -15.13 -0.06
C ASN A 113 -11.61 -15.94 -0.34
N ASN A 114 -11.30 -16.90 0.50
CA ASN A 114 -10.15 -17.76 0.33
C ASN A 114 -10.30 -18.66 -0.91
N ALA A 115 -11.47 -19.28 -1.10
CA ALA A 115 -11.75 -20.11 -2.27
C ALA A 115 -11.68 -19.31 -3.58
N LEU A 116 -12.26 -18.10 -3.60
CA LEU A 116 -12.18 -17.20 -4.75
C LEU A 116 -10.73 -16.74 -5.02
N GLY A 117 -9.98 -16.42 -3.98
CA GLY A 117 -8.57 -16.06 -4.06
C GLY A 117 -7.71 -17.18 -4.63
N MET A 118 -7.90 -18.41 -4.15
CA MET A 118 -7.21 -19.60 -4.67
C MET A 118 -7.56 -19.85 -6.13
N GLY A 119 -8.84 -19.75 -6.52
CA GLY A 119 -9.28 -19.88 -7.90
C GLY A 119 -8.63 -18.85 -8.82
N LYS A 120 -8.59 -17.58 -8.39
CA LYS A 120 -7.91 -16.51 -9.12
C LYS A 120 -6.41 -16.77 -9.26
N THR A 121 -5.75 -17.16 -8.18
CA THR A 121 -4.30 -17.45 -8.18
C THR A 121 -4.00 -18.64 -9.12
N PHE A 122 -4.84 -19.67 -9.11
CA PHE A 122 -4.69 -20.81 -10.01
C PHE A 122 -4.84 -20.42 -11.48
N LEU A 123 -5.82 -19.58 -11.82
CA LEU A 123 -6.03 -19.09 -13.19
C LEU A 123 -4.84 -18.28 -13.72
N HIS A 124 -4.22 -17.45 -12.86
CA HIS A 124 -3.11 -16.58 -13.28
C HIS A 124 -1.76 -17.29 -13.28
N TYR A 125 -1.51 -18.18 -12.32
CA TYR A 125 -0.18 -18.75 -12.10
C TYR A 125 -0.12 -20.27 -12.30
N ASN A 126 -1.26 -20.93 -12.55
CA ASN A 126 -1.39 -22.39 -12.56
C ASN A 126 -0.83 -23.05 -11.29
N LYS A 127 -0.92 -22.34 -10.17
CA LYS A 127 -0.45 -22.77 -8.84
C LYS A 127 -1.38 -22.20 -7.79
N CYS A 128 -1.62 -22.95 -6.73
CA CYS A 128 -2.21 -22.43 -5.50
C CYS A 128 -1.09 -21.98 -4.58
N GLU A 129 -1.11 -20.73 -4.17
CA GLU A 129 -0.15 -20.20 -3.21
C GLU A 129 -0.71 -20.34 -1.81
N THR A 130 0.10 -20.85 -0.88
CA THR A 130 -0.29 -20.97 0.53
C THR A 130 -0.06 -19.64 1.27
N SER A 131 -0.81 -19.41 2.34
CA SER A 131 -0.61 -18.23 3.20
C SER A 131 0.81 -18.18 3.76
N GLU A 132 1.40 -19.34 4.08
CA GLU A 132 2.78 -19.44 4.59
C GLU A 132 3.80 -18.93 3.57
N ALA A 133 3.60 -19.24 2.28
CA ALA A 133 4.48 -18.74 1.22
C ALA A 133 4.39 -17.22 1.09
N VAL A 134 3.19 -16.65 1.22
CA VAL A 134 2.97 -15.20 1.24
C VAL A 134 3.64 -14.57 2.47
N PHE A 135 3.45 -15.15 3.65
CA PHE A 135 4.07 -14.67 4.89
C PHE A 135 5.59 -14.69 4.80
N HIS A 136 6.15 -15.78 4.29
CA HIS A 136 7.60 -15.87 4.09
C HIS A 136 8.14 -14.76 3.18
N ARG A 137 7.48 -14.46 2.06
CA ARG A 137 7.90 -13.33 1.19
C ARG A 137 7.85 -11.98 1.92
N ILE A 138 6.81 -11.74 2.73
CA ILE A 138 6.71 -10.51 3.52
C ILE A 138 7.86 -10.45 4.54
N GLU A 139 8.19 -11.56 5.19
CA GLU A 139 9.28 -11.65 6.17
C GLU A 139 10.67 -11.39 5.56
N GLN A 140 10.87 -11.74 4.29
CA GLN A 140 12.14 -11.49 3.59
C GLN A 140 12.34 -10.03 3.14
N LEU A 141 11.32 -9.19 3.18
CA LEU A 141 11.45 -7.79 2.78
C LEU A 141 12.45 -7.06 3.69
N THR A 142 13.28 -6.22 3.10
CA THR A 142 14.25 -5.40 3.82
C THR A 142 13.90 -3.92 3.71
N SER A 143 14.45 -3.10 4.61
CA SER A 143 14.24 -1.64 4.56
C SER A 143 14.88 -1.00 3.34
N GLU A 144 15.92 -1.62 2.78
CA GLU A 144 16.56 -1.21 1.53
C GLU A 144 15.63 -1.37 0.34
N VAL A 145 15.02 -2.55 0.19
CA VAL A 145 14.07 -2.83 -0.89
C VAL A 145 12.85 -1.91 -0.79
N LEU A 146 12.34 -1.66 0.41
CA LEU A 146 11.23 -0.72 0.60
C LEU A 146 11.61 0.71 0.20
N LEU A 147 12.83 1.16 0.53
CA LEU A 147 13.30 2.48 0.15
C LEU A 147 13.47 2.60 -1.38
N GLU A 148 14.01 1.58 -2.02
CA GLU A 148 14.15 1.51 -3.49
C GLU A 148 12.77 1.62 -4.16
N VAL A 149 11.83 0.78 -3.76
CA VAL A 149 10.46 0.78 -4.30
C VAL A 149 9.74 2.11 -4.03
N ALA A 150 9.92 2.70 -2.83
CA ALA A 150 9.35 4.01 -2.55
C ALA A 150 9.90 5.11 -3.47
N ASN A 151 11.20 5.07 -3.79
CA ASN A 151 11.80 6.03 -4.73
C ASN A 151 11.33 5.83 -6.18
N GLU A 152 11.13 4.59 -6.62
CA GLU A 152 10.57 4.31 -7.93
C GLU A 152 9.11 4.76 -8.05
N MET A 153 8.29 4.47 -7.04
CA MET A 153 6.84 4.57 -7.16
C MET A 153 6.26 5.92 -6.72
N PHE A 154 6.95 6.62 -5.80
CA PHE A 154 6.43 7.83 -5.17
C PHE A 154 7.17 9.10 -5.58
N ALA A 155 8.01 9.06 -6.61
CA ALA A 155 8.62 10.25 -7.17
C ALA A 155 7.55 11.19 -7.74
N GLU A 156 7.68 12.49 -7.48
CA GLU A 156 6.63 13.47 -7.84
C GLU A 156 6.35 13.51 -9.34
N ASP A 157 7.38 13.33 -10.15
CA ASP A 157 7.28 13.32 -11.62
C ASP A 157 6.48 12.15 -12.20
N TYR A 158 6.28 11.09 -11.41
CA TYR A 158 5.50 9.92 -11.80
C TYR A 158 4.05 9.95 -11.32
N LEU A 159 3.70 10.94 -10.49
CA LEU A 159 2.38 11.05 -9.90
C LEU A 159 1.46 11.94 -10.75
N SER A 160 0.29 11.42 -11.06
CA SER A 160 -0.80 12.17 -11.66
C SER A 160 -1.86 12.50 -10.61
N THR A 161 -2.41 13.73 -10.68
CA THR A 161 -3.45 14.18 -9.74
C THR A 161 -4.74 14.46 -10.51
N LEU A 162 -5.85 13.92 -10.02
CA LEU A 162 -7.20 14.18 -10.51
C LEU A 162 -8.04 14.79 -9.40
N ILE A 163 -8.70 15.90 -9.69
CA ILE A 163 -9.53 16.63 -8.73
C ILE A 163 -10.96 16.68 -9.26
N TYR A 164 -11.91 16.19 -8.47
CA TYR A 164 -13.35 16.38 -8.69
C TYR A 164 -13.84 17.50 -7.79
N ARG A 165 -14.60 18.41 -8.39
CA ARG A 165 -15.26 19.55 -7.72
C ARG A 165 -16.76 19.49 -7.91
#